data_e839db9c0311d07efe6d2fa680eab0ba
#
_entry.id   e839db9c0311d07efe6d2fa680eab0ba
#
_cell.length_a   1.000
_cell.length_b   1.000
_cell.length_c   1.000
_cell.angle_alpha   90.00
_cell.angle_beta   90.00
_cell.angle_gamma   90.00
#
_symmetry.space_group_name_H-M   'P 1'
#
loop_
_entity.id
_entity.type
_entity.pdbx_description
1 polymer ?
#
loop_
_entity_poly.entity_id
_entity_poly.type
_entity_poly.pdbx_seq_one_letter_code
_entity_poly.pdbx_strand_id
1 'polypeptide(L)'
;MKAIGMAVAFVGLCASASNTMAEGFTKAGELHQQIQAHTRIAAGTSRQPEDYEDAALAVGYIEGIVDVLAKKAICPTSDMTVVQVVAITDKYLTAHPEVWDNPAAPEVFAALSGVFPCSKR
;
A
#
# COMPACT_ATOMS: atom_id res chain seq x y z
N MET A 1 61.20 37.36 -8.14
CA MET A 1 59.73 37.41 -7.96
C MET A 1 59.22 35.98 -8.07
N LYS A 2 58.77 35.43 -6.96
CA LYS A 2 58.27 34.03 -6.88
C LYS A 2 56.75 34.09 -7.04
N ALA A 3 56.22 33.50 -8.13
CA ALA A 3 54.79 33.29 -8.31
C ALA A 3 54.39 32.05 -7.52
N ILE A 4 53.53 32.26 -6.51
CA ILE A 4 52.93 31.17 -5.72
C ILE A 4 51.69 30.71 -6.48
N GLY A 5 51.78 29.55 -7.14
CA GLY A 5 50.65 28.91 -7.76
C GLY A 5 49.75 28.29 -6.66
N MET A 6 48.56 28.81 -6.53
CA MET A 6 47.54 28.31 -5.61
C MET A 6 46.74 27.25 -6.35
N ALA A 7 47.06 25.96 -6.07
CA ALA A 7 46.30 24.83 -6.59
C ALA A 7 45.00 24.71 -5.81
N VAL A 8 43.88 25.06 -6.44
CA VAL A 8 42.55 24.79 -5.89
C VAL A 8 42.20 23.35 -6.18
N ALA A 9 42.25 22.51 -5.15
CA ALA A 9 41.77 21.13 -5.23
C ALA A 9 40.24 21.17 -5.20
N PHE A 10 39.61 20.89 -6.35
CA PHE A 10 38.18 20.57 -6.42
C PHE A 10 37.96 19.18 -5.82
N VAL A 11 37.52 19.13 -4.57
CA VAL A 11 36.99 17.91 -3.98
C VAL A 11 35.61 17.70 -4.57
N GLY A 12 35.52 16.83 -5.58
CA GLY A 12 34.26 16.36 -6.14
C GLY A 12 33.48 15.59 -5.09
N LEU A 13 32.44 16.22 -4.52
CA LEU A 13 31.46 15.56 -3.68
C LEU A 13 30.59 14.69 -4.59
N CYS A 14 30.98 13.42 -4.76
CA CYS A 14 30.09 12.41 -5.34
C CYS A 14 28.93 12.22 -4.36
N ALA A 15 27.84 12.95 -4.58
CA ALA A 15 26.57 12.63 -3.97
C ALA A 15 26.14 11.26 -4.48
N SER A 16 26.33 10.24 -3.64
CA SER A 16 25.73 8.93 -3.87
C SER A 16 24.22 9.14 -3.87
N ALA A 17 23.62 9.21 -5.05
CA ALA A 17 22.18 9.11 -5.19
C ALA A 17 21.82 7.69 -4.74
N SER A 18 21.42 7.57 -3.49
CA SER A 18 20.75 6.36 -3.01
C SER A 18 19.50 6.23 -3.86
N ASN A 19 19.49 5.26 -4.80
CA ASN A 19 18.27 4.84 -5.45
C ASN A 19 17.39 4.20 -4.37
N THR A 20 16.68 5.03 -3.62
CA THR A 20 15.52 4.59 -2.87
C THR A 20 14.49 4.22 -3.94
N MET A 21 14.45 2.95 -4.31
CA MET A 21 13.28 2.36 -4.95
C MET A 21 12.10 2.85 -4.13
N ALA A 22 11.12 3.48 -4.77
CA ALA A 22 9.92 3.93 -4.10
C ALA A 22 9.25 2.70 -3.46
N GLU A 23 9.54 2.50 -2.18
CA GLU A 23 8.85 1.53 -1.34
C GLU A 23 7.42 2.02 -1.18
N GLY A 24 6.52 1.75 -2.09
CA GLY A 24 5.12 2.14 -2.08
C GLY A 24 4.73 3.30 -1.13
N PHE A 25 3.86 4.17 -1.54
CA PHE A 25 3.48 5.34 -0.73
C PHE A 25 2.71 4.99 0.54
N THR A 26 2.03 3.83 0.56
CA THR A 26 1.17 3.40 1.67
C THR A 26 1.74 2.11 2.29
N LYS A 27 1.91 2.11 3.60
CA LYS A 27 2.29 0.92 4.37
C LYS A 27 1.05 0.07 4.69
N ALA A 28 1.25 -1.23 4.86
CA ALA A 28 0.16 -2.15 5.18
C ALA A 28 -0.51 -1.83 6.52
N GLY A 29 0.25 -1.40 7.53
CA GLY A 29 -0.30 -0.96 8.82
C GLY A 29 -1.12 0.32 8.72
N GLU A 30 -0.73 1.27 7.87
CA GLU A 30 -1.52 2.48 7.59
C GLU A 30 -2.84 2.10 6.90
N LEU A 31 -2.77 1.28 5.87
CA LEU A 31 -3.98 0.77 5.20
C LEU A 31 -4.90 0.04 6.20
N HIS A 32 -4.33 -0.78 7.10
CA HIS A 32 -5.12 -1.45 8.13
C HIS A 32 -5.87 -0.47 9.04
N GLN A 33 -5.22 0.62 9.49
CA GLN A 33 -5.87 1.67 10.29
C GLN A 33 -7.01 2.34 9.52
N GLN A 34 -6.81 2.63 8.24
CA GLN A 34 -7.83 3.20 7.36
C GLN A 34 -9.02 2.25 7.16
N ILE A 35 -8.77 0.94 7.03
CA ILE A 35 -9.83 -0.08 7.00
C ILE A 35 -10.60 -0.13 8.32
N GLN A 36 -9.94 0.02 9.47
CA GLN A 36 -10.62 0.08 10.76
C GLN A 36 -11.56 1.30 10.86
N ALA A 37 -11.21 2.44 10.26
CA ALA A 37 -12.13 3.57 10.14
C ALA A 37 -13.39 3.20 9.33
N HIS A 38 -13.23 2.53 8.19
CA HIS A 38 -14.35 2.01 7.41
C HIS A 38 -15.24 1.07 8.25
N THR A 39 -14.65 0.18 9.02
CA THR A 39 -15.38 -0.75 9.89
C THR A 39 -16.18 0.00 10.97
N ARG A 40 -15.61 1.04 11.60
CA ARG A 40 -16.30 1.87 12.60
C ARG A 40 -17.51 2.61 12.00
N ILE A 41 -17.36 3.15 10.79
CA ILE A 41 -18.46 3.80 10.08
C ILE A 41 -19.56 2.79 9.77
N ALA A 42 -19.22 1.64 9.20
CA ALA A 42 -20.17 0.60 8.85
C ALA A 42 -20.94 0.07 10.07
N ALA A 43 -20.27 -0.01 11.22
CA ALA A 43 -20.89 -0.38 12.51
C ALA A 43 -21.71 0.75 13.17
N GLY A 44 -21.68 1.97 12.62
CA GLY A 44 -22.35 3.14 13.20
C GLY A 44 -21.70 3.66 14.48
N THR A 45 -20.46 3.25 14.77
CA THR A 45 -19.72 3.63 15.99
C THR A 45 -18.84 4.87 15.83
N SER A 46 -18.71 5.38 14.61
CA SER A 46 -18.03 6.65 14.33
C SER A 46 -18.80 7.50 13.32
N ARG A 47 -18.73 8.81 13.52
CA ARG A 47 -19.22 9.85 12.61
C ARG A 47 -18.20 10.98 12.46
N GLN A 48 -16.92 10.70 12.78
CA GLN A 48 -15.85 11.67 12.67
C GLN A 48 -15.49 11.88 11.18
N PRO A 49 -15.27 13.13 10.73
CA PRO A 49 -14.88 13.42 9.35
C PRO A 49 -13.61 12.66 8.92
N GLU A 50 -12.64 12.55 9.82
CA GLU A 50 -11.37 11.86 9.59
C GLU A 50 -11.59 10.38 9.26
N ASP A 51 -12.54 9.71 9.93
CA ASP A 51 -12.86 8.31 9.66
C ASP A 51 -13.50 8.12 8.27
N TYR A 52 -14.28 9.10 7.80
CA TYR A 52 -14.83 9.05 6.43
C TYR A 52 -13.73 9.23 5.37
N GLU A 53 -12.76 10.11 5.63
CA GLU A 53 -11.61 10.29 4.74
C GLU A 53 -10.75 9.03 4.69
N ASP A 54 -10.38 8.49 5.84
CA ASP A 54 -9.60 7.25 5.95
C ASP A 54 -10.31 6.06 5.29
N ALA A 55 -11.61 5.91 5.51
CA ALA A 55 -12.42 4.87 4.88
C ALA A 55 -12.42 4.99 3.36
N ALA A 56 -12.57 6.21 2.83
CA ALA A 56 -12.54 6.45 1.39
C ALA A 56 -11.16 6.15 0.77
N LEU A 57 -10.07 6.51 1.47
CA LEU A 57 -8.71 6.19 1.05
C LEU A 57 -8.48 4.68 0.99
N ALA A 58 -8.89 3.93 2.01
CA ALA A 58 -8.77 2.48 2.05
C ALA A 58 -9.53 1.81 0.89
N VAL A 59 -10.78 2.19 0.69
CA VAL A 59 -11.63 1.64 -0.38
C VAL A 59 -11.01 1.91 -1.73
N GLY A 60 -10.68 3.18 -2.03
CA GLY A 60 -10.10 3.57 -3.32
C GLY A 60 -8.75 2.90 -3.60
N TYR A 61 -7.92 2.73 -2.57
CA TYR A 61 -6.64 2.04 -2.69
C TYR A 61 -6.82 0.56 -3.07
N ILE A 62 -7.71 -0.15 -2.37
CA ILE A 62 -7.98 -1.57 -2.62
C ILE A 62 -8.65 -1.76 -3.99
N GLU A 63 -9.64 -0.93 -4.34
CA GLU A 63 -10.30 -0.96 -5.66
C GLU A 63 -9.29 -0.77 -6.79
N GLY A 64 -8.37 0.20 -6.67
CA GLY A 64 -7.34 0.44 -7.67
C GLY A 64 -6.43 -0.78 -7.90
N ILE A 65 -6.10 -1.52 -6.84
CA ILE A 65 -5.32 -2.76 -6.95
C ILE A 65 -6.15 -3.86 -7.63
N VAL A 66 -7.40 -4.01 -7.24
CA VAL A 66 -8.32 -4.99 -7.85
C VAL A 66 -8.48 -4.72 -9.35
N ASP A 67 -8.71 -3.48 -9.74
CA ASP A 67 -8.89 -3.09 -11.14
C ASP A 67 -7.67 -3.43 -12.02
N VAL A 68 -6.47 -3.26 -11.49
CA VAL A 68 -5.22 -3.57 -12.20
C VAL A 68 -4.98 -5.08 -12.28
N LEU A 69 -5.30 -5.83 -11.24
CA LEU A 69 -4.94 -7.24 -11.11
C LEU A 69 -6.06 -8.21 -11.52
N ALA A 70 -7.30 -7.75 -11.63
CA ALA A 70 -8.44 -8.58 -12.00
C ALA A 70 -8.21 -9.30 -13.34
N LYS A 71 -8.50 -10.60 -13.37
CA LYS A 71 -8.28 -11.50 -14.52
C LYS A 71 -6.82 -11.72 -14.93
N LYS A 72 -5.88 -11.05 -14.29
CA LYS A 72 -4.42 -11.20 -14.55
C LYS A 72 -3.75 -12.02 -13.46
N ALA A 73 -3.92 -11.60 -12.22
CA ALA A 73 -3.28 -12.19 -11.06
C ALA A 73 -4.25 -12.59 -9.94
N ILE A 74 -5.42 -11.95 -9.89
CA ILE A 74 -6.57 -12.35 -9.08
C ILE A 74 -7.77 -12.57 -9.98
N CYS A 75 -8.58 -13.58 -9.70
CA CYS A 75 -9.74 -13.96 -10.51
C CYS A 75 -11.02 -13.93 -9.65
N PRO A 76 -11.53 -12.72 -9.34
CA PRO A 76 -12.74 -12.59 -8.56
C PRO A 76 -13.94 -13.17 -9.30
N THR A 77 -14.92 -13.63 -8.53
CA THR A 77 -16.23 -14.02 -9.07
C THR A 77 -17.04 -12.80 -9.47
N SER A 78 -18.02 -12.98 -10.36
CA SER A 78 -18.83 -11.87 -10.91
C SER A 78 -19.71 -11.15 -9.87
N ASP A 79 -19.90 -11.77 -8.71
CA ASP A 79 -20.70 -11.29 -7.59
C ASP A 79 -19.86 -10.70 -6.43
N MET A 80 -18.54 -10.62 -6.61
CA MET A 80 -17.66 -10.02 -5.63
C MET A 80 -17.96 -8.53 -5.45
N THR A 81 -18.11 -8.11 -4.21
CA THR A 81 -18.37 -6.72 -3.84
C THR A 81 -17.15 -6.03 -3.24
N VAL A 82 -17.11 -4.69 -3.28
CA VAL A 82 -16.07 -3.89 -2.62
C VAL A 82 -16.00 -4.19 -1.12
N VAL A 83 -17.15 -4.34 -0.47
CA VAL A 83 -17.22 -4.67 0.96
C VAL A 83 -16.51 -5.99 1.26
N GLN A 84 -16.66 -6.99 0.39
CA GLN A 84 -15.98 -8.28 0.56
C GLN A 84 -14.46 -8.16 0.39
N VAL A 85 -13.96 -7.44 -0.60
CA VAL A 85 -12.50 -7.28 -0.77
C VAL A 85 -11.88 -6.48 0.37
N VAL A 86 -12.56 -5.49 0.90
CA VAL A 86 -12.12 -4.75 2.09
C VAL A 86 -12.07 -5.68 3.30
N ALA A 87 -13.12 -6.46 3.54
CA ALA A 87 -13.18 -7.40 4.66
C ALA A 87 -12.13 -8.52 4.58
N ILE A 88 -11.84 -9.02 3.38
CA ILE A 88 -10.78 -10.03 3.17
C ILE A 88 -9.41 -9.43 3.48
N THR A 89 -9.15 -8.20 3.01
CA THR A 89 -7.90 -7.48 3.27
C THR A 89 -7.74 -7.20 4.77
N ASP A 90 -8.80 -6.75 5.44
CA ASP A 90 -8.82 -6.51 6.87
C ASP A 90 -8.47 -7.77 7.67
N LYS A 91 -9.13 -8.87 7.35
CA LYS A 91 -8.87 -10.17 7.99
C LYS A 91 -7.41 -10.60 7.82
N TYR A 92 -6.85 -10.43 6.63
CA TYR A 92 -5.46 -10.76 6.36
C TYR A 92 -4.51 -9.89 7.19
N LEU A 93 -4.66 -8.57 7.15
CA LEU A 93 -3.79 -7.64 7.87
C LEU A 93 -3.91 -7.78 9.40
N THR A 94 -5.10 -8.08 9.90
CA THR A 94 -5.32 -8.37 11.32
C THR A 94 -4.57 -9.64 11.76
N ALA A 95 -4.55 -10.67 10.91
CA ALA A 95 -3.86 -11.93 11.20
C ALA A 95 -2.33 -11.85 11.03
N HIS A 96 -1.82 -10.82 10.32
CA HIS A 96 -0.42 -10.68 9.94
C HIS A 96 0.19 -9.33 10.38
N PRO A 97 0.26 -9.03 11.68
CA PRO A 97 0.85 -7.77 12.15
C PRO A 97 2.34 -7.63 11.76
N GLU A 98 3.03 -8.73 11.49
CA GLU A 98 4.43 -8.75 11.04
C GLU A 98 4.65 -8.09 9.68
N VAL A 99 3.62 -7.94 8.84
CA VAL A 99 3.73 -7.32 7.51
C VAL A 99 3.38 -5.83 7.49
N TRP A 100 3.04 -5.23 8.62
CA TRP A 100 2.53 -3.85 8.66
C TRP A 100 3.53 -2.79 8.18
N ASP A 101 4.83 -3.07 8.30
CA ASP A 101 5.88 -2.19 7.77
C ASP A 101 6.14 -2.36 6.28
N ASN A 102 5.57 -3.40 5.66
CA ASN A 102 5.69 -3.65 4.23
C ASN A 102 4.84 -2.67 3.40
N PRO A 103 5.16 -2.47 2.10
CA PRO A 103 4.26 -1.80 1.17
C PRO A 103 2.89 -2.48 1.14
N ALA A 104 1.81 -1.70 1.13
CA ALA A 104 0.45 -2.25 1.24
C ALA A 104 0.01 -3.05 0.00
N ALA A 105 0.42 -2.65 -1.21
CA ALA A 105 -0.07 -3.28 -2.44
C ALA A 105 0.26 -4.78 -2.55
N PRO A 106 1.49 -5.24 -2.26
CA PRO A 106 1.79 -6.68 -2.22
C PRO A 106 0.96 -7.44 -1.19
N GLU A 107 0.65 -6.84 -0.05
CA GLU A 107 -0.12 -7.47 1.01
C GLU A 107 -1.62 -7.57 0.64
N VAL A 108 -2.18 -6.56 -0.02
CA VAL A 108 -3.53 -6.64 -0.61
C VAL A 108 -3.59 -7.75 -1.65
N PHE A 109 -2.57 -7.84 -2.51
CA PHE A 109 -2.47 -8.93 -3.49
C PHE A 109 -2.41 -10.30 -2.80
N ALA A 110 -1.60 -10.47 -1.76
CA ALA A 110 -1.49 -11.72 -1.02
C ALA A 110 -2.83 -12.12 -0.40
N ALA A 111 -3.54 -11.17 0.22
CA ALA A 111 -4.86 -11.39 0.79
C ALA A 111 -5.87 -11.87 -0.24
N LEU A 112 -5.96 -11.19 -1.39
CA LEU A 112 -6.96 -11.45 -2.40
C LEU A 112 -6.64 -12.67 -3.27
N SER A 113 -5.37 -12.91 -3.61
CA SER A 113 -4.96 -14.08 -4.40
C SER A 113 -5.18 -15.41 -3.65
N GLY A 114 -5.11 -15.38 -2.32
CA GLY A 114 -5.43 -16.53 -1.49
C GLY A 114 -6.91 -16.93 -1.53
N VAL A 115 -7.81 -15.97 -1.75
CA VAL A 115 -9.26 -16.20 -1.80
C VAL A 115 -9.77 -16.34 -3.24
N PHE A 116 -9.17 -15.61 -4.17
CA PHE A 116 -9.57 -15.55 -5.58
C PHE A 116 -8.43 -15.97 -6.51
N PRO A 117 -7.92 -17.20 -6.38
CA PRO A 117 -6.84 -17.65 -7.25
C PRO A 117 -7.34 -17.77 -8.69
N CYS A 118 -6.49 -17.40 -9.66
CA CYS A 118 -6.74 -17.69 -11.06
C CYS A 118 -6.49 -19.19 -11.32
N SER A 119 -7.42 -19.85 -11.99
CA SER A 119 -7.22 -21.24 -12.43
C SER A 119 -6.03 -21.29 -13.39
N LYS A 120 -5.11 -22.24 -13.18
CA LYS A 120 -4.08 -22.54 -14.18
C LYS A 120 -4.78 -23.11 -15.41
N ARG A 121 -4.63 -22.43 -16.53
CA ARG A 121 -5.05 -22.95 -17.83
C ARG A 121 -4.01 -23.91 -18.38
#